data_b91648e7c70b52c035855e1d37211484
#
_entry.id   b91648e7c70b52c035855e1d37211484
#
_cell.length_a   1.000
_cell.length_b   1.000
_cell.length_c   1.000
_cell.angle_alpha   90.00
_cell.angle_beta   90.00
_cell.angle_gamma   90.00
#
_symmetry.space_group_name_H-M   'P 1'
#
loop_
_entity.id
_entity.type
_entity.pdbx_description
1 polymer ?
#
loop_
_entity_poly.entity_id
_entity_poly.type
_entity_poly.pdbx_seq_one_letter_code
_entity_poly.pdbx_strand_id
1 'polypeptide(L)'
;TCALPISMEGDFMQTRMPNWERGVANIYFTIQEFKKLKPQLDWDKLILIGHSNGGDMTMLFATKYPHLINKAISMDHRRMIMPRTEKPRLYTLRGCDYDADAGVLPTKQEQEQFHMKVVKLDGITHSNMGENGTEEQHRLINQSISGFLTQK
;
A
#
# COMPACT_ATOMS: atom_id res chain seq x y z
N THR A 1 -21.57 -6.49 -7.70
CA THR A 1 -20.57 -7.55 -7.85
C THR A 1 -20.32 -8.19 -6.50
N CYS A 2 -20.83 -9.42 -6.29
CA CYS A 2 -20.50 -10.20 -5.10
C CYS A 2 -18.97 -10.41 -5.09
N ALA A 3 -18.28 -9.78 -4.14
CA ALA A 3 -16.91 -10.15 -3.85
C ALA A 3 -16.91 -11.60 -3.35
N LEU A 4 -16.17 -12.48 -4.02
CA LEU A 4 -15.98 -13.83 -3.52
C LEU A 4 -15.38 -13.75 -2.11
N PRO A 5 -15.86 -14.55 -1.14
CA PRO A 5 -15.31 -14.54 0.20
C PRO A 5 -13.81 -14.86 0.13
N ILE A 6 -12.99 -14.11 0.89
CA ILE A 6 -11.56 -14.35 0.99
C ILE A 6 -11.37 -15.58 1.88
N SER A 7 -10.76 -16.64 1.36
CA SER A 7 -10.43 -17.81 2.17
C SER A 7 -9.44 -17.44 3.28
N MET A 8 -9.68 -17.98 4.46
CA MET A 8 -8.78 -17.88 5.62
C MET A 8 -7.99 -19.18 5.86
N GLU A 9 -8.13 -20.18 4.96
CA GLU A 9 -7.47 -21.47 5.05
C GLU A 9 -6.44 -21.66 3.94
N GLY A 10 -5.42 -22.45 4.21
CA GLY A 10 -4.38 -22.82 3.25
C GLY A 10 -3.29 -21.77 3.05
N ASP A 11 -2.59 -21.85 1.92
CA ASP A 11 -1.57 -20.89 1.53
C ASP A 11 -2.21 -19.56 1.13
N PHE A 12 -2.02 -18.56 1.98
CA PHE A 12 -2.60 -17.23 1.76
C PHE A 12 -2.15 -16.55 0.46
N MET A 13 -0.96 -16.83 -0.03
CA MET A 13 -0.51 -16.30 -1.31
C MET A 13 -1.34 -16.87 -2.46
N GLN A 14 -1.56 -18.19 -2.45
CA GLN A 14 -2.35 -18.85 -3.49
C GLN A 14 -3.84 -18.49 -3.41
N THR A 15 -4.41 -18.49 -2.20
CA THR A 15 -5.85 -18.26 -2.02
C THR A 15 -6.24 -16.79 -2.21
N ARG A 16 -5.34 -15.85 -1.93
CA ARG A 16 -5.62 -14.40 -2.05
C ARG A 16 -5.15 -13.79 -3.35
N MET A 17 -4.22 -14.40 -4.07
CA MET A 17 -3.70 -13.87 -5.32
C MET A 17 -4.80 -13.53 -6.34
N PRO A 18 -5.82 -14.37 -6.59
CA PRO A 18 -6.90 -14.01 -7.51
C PRO A 18 -7.68 -12.77 -7.08
N ASN A 19 -7.83 -12.53 -5.78
CA ASN A 19 -8.46 -11.33 -5.25
C ASN A 19 -7.59 -10.10 -5.48
N TRP A 20 -6.29 -10.20 -5.18
CA TRP A 20 -5.34 -9.10 -5.40
C TRP A 20 -5.20 -8.76 -6.87
N GLU A 21 -5.13 -9.75 -7.75
CA GLU A 21 -5.06 -9.56 -9.21
C GLU A 21 -6.30 -8.81 -9.73
N ARG A 22 -7.49 -9.19 -9.28
CA ARG A 22 -8.71 -8.47 -9.62
C ARG A 22 -8.71 -7.05 -9.08
N GLY A 23 -8.22 -6.83 -7.83
CA GLY A 23 -8.05 -5.50 -7.26
C GLY A 23 -7.11 -4.64 -8.09
N VAL A 24 -5.98 -5.17 -8.50
CA VAL A 24 -5.01 -4.50 -9.37
C VAL A 24 -5.62 -4.17 -10.74
N ALA A 25 -6.36 -5.09 -11.34
CA ALA A 25 -7.07 -4.85 -12.60
C ALA A 25 -8.10 -3.71 -12.48
N ASN A 26 -8.83 -3.66 -11.37
CA ASN A 26 -9.79 -2.58 -11.09
C ASN A 26 -9.09 -1.23 -10.90
N ILE A 27 -7.96 -1.19 -10.17
CA ILE A 27 -7.15 0.03 -10.01
C ILE A 27 -6.64 0.50 -11.37
N TYR A 28 -6.10 -0.40 -12.19
CA TYR A 28 -5.64 -0.07 -13.54
C TYR A 28 -6.76 0.51 -14.40
N PHE A 29 -7.89 -0.19 -14.48
CA PHE A 29 -9.07 0.29 -15.22
C PHE A 29 -9.50 1.68 -14.75
N THR A 30 -9.61 1.89 -13.44
CA THR A 30 -9.99 3.18 -12.85
C THR A 30 -9.04 4.29 -13.28
N ILE A 31 -7.73 4.05 -13.23
CA ILE A 31 -6.72 5.03 -13.68
C ILE A 31 -6.92 5.38 -15.16
N GLN A 32 -7.12 4.36 -16.03
CA GLN A 32 -7.31 4.60 -17.46
C GLN A 32 -8.56 5.42 -17.76
N GLU A 33 -9.67 5.11 -17.08
CA GLU A 33 -10.93 5.85 -17.27
C GLU A 33 -10.82 7.27 -16.71
N PHE A 34 -10.21 7.47 -15.55
CA PHE A 34 -10.00 8.81 -15.01
C PHE A 34 -9.06 9.67 -15.87
N LYS A 35 -8.04 9.09 -16.50
CA LYS A 35 -7.18 9.79 -17.46
C LYS A 35 -7.99 10.37 -18.63
N LYS A 36 -8.98 9.62 -19.12
CA LYS A 36 -9.88 10.10 -20.19
C LYS A 36 -10.80 11.24 -19.70
N LEU A 37 -11.33 11.09 -18.48
CA LEU A 37 -12.30 12.05 -17.89
C LEU A 37 -11.63 13.34 -17.38
N LYS A 38 -10.38 13.25 -16.94
CA LYS A 38 -9.63 14.33 -16.29
C LYS A 38 -8.21 14.45 -16.84
N PRO A 39 -8.06 14.67 -18.17
CA PRO A 39 -6.74 14.72 -18.80
C PRO A 39 -5.85 15.88 -18.30
N GLN A 40 -6.47 16.91 -17.69
CA GLN A 40 -5.75 18.06 -17.15
C GLN A 40 -5.02 17.81 -15.82
N LEU A 41 -5.22 16.65 -15.17
CA LEU A 41 -4.51 16.30 -13.94
C LEU A 41 -3.08 15.88 -14.25
N ASP A 42 -2.18 16.12 -13.28
CA ASP A 42 -0.79 15.70 -13.35
C ASP A 42 -0.70 14.19 -13.02
N TRP A 43 -0.82 13.36 -14.03
CA TRP A 43 -0.80 11.90 -13.89
C TRP A 43 0.57 11.34 -13.57
N ASP A 44 1.64 12.09 -13.78
CA ASP A 44 2.99 11.68 -13.37
C ASP A 44 3.20 11.76 -11.85
N LYS A 45 2.26 12.41 -11.15
CA LYS A 45 2.22 12.51 -9.69
C LYS A 45 1.18 11.60 -9.03
N LEU A 46 0.65 10.61 -9.76
CA LEU A 46 -0.32 9.69 -9.20
C LEU A 46 0.25 8.93 -8.00
N ILE A 47 -0.54 8.86 -6.93
CA ILE A 47 -0.17 8.20 -5.68
C ILE A 47 -1.25 7.18 -5.34
N LEU A 48 -0.84 5.98 -4.95
CA LEU A 48 -1.73 4.97 -4.40
C LEU A 48 -1.53 4.84 -2.91
N ILE A 49 -2.64 4.78 -2.17
CA ILE A 49 -2.66 4.53 -0.72
C ILE A 49 -3.63 3.38 -0.46
N GLY A 50 -3.18 2.37 0.27
CA GLY A 50 -4.03 1.23 0.62
C GLY A 50 -3.79 0.72 2.04
N HIS A 51 -4.86 0.33 2.72
CA HIS A 51 -4.81 -0.27 4.06
C HIS A 51 -5.08 -1.78 3.97
N SER A 52 -4.38 -2.56 4.80
CA SER A 52 -4.62 -4.00 4.95
C SER A 52 -4.54 -4.73 3.59
N ASN A 53 -5.59 -5.43 3.18
CA ASN A 53 -5.70 -6.07 1.87
C ASN A 53 -5.56 -5.08 0.69
N GLY A 54 -6.02 -3.83 0.86
CA GLY A 54 -5.77 -2.75 -0.10
C GLY A 54 -4.30 -2.35 -0.17
N GLY A 55 -3.56 -2.46 0.94
CA GLY A 55 -2.12 -2.29 0.98
C GLY A 55 -1.37 -3.37 0.21
N ASP A 56 -1.80 -4.65 0.33
CA ASP A 56 -1.28 -5.75 -0.48
C ASP A 56 -1.51 -5.49 -1.98
N MET A 57 -2.71 -5.05 -2.37
CA MET A 57 -3.03 -4.67 -3.76
C MET A 57 -2.19 -3.47 -4.24
N THR A 58 -1.93 -2.49 -3.38
CA THR A 58 -1.08 -1.33 -3.68
C THR A 58 0.35 -1.76 -3.99
N MET A 59 0.92 -2.68 -3.22
CA MET A 59 2.26 -3.20 -3.45
C MET A 59 2.32 -4.07 -4.71
N LEU A 60 1.30 -4.89 -4.97
CA LEU A 60 1.21 -5.67 -6.23
C LEU A 60 1.07 -4.73 -7.44
N PHE A 61 0.30 -3.66 -7.33
CA PHE A 61 0.18 -2.66 -8.39
C PHE A 61 1.52 -1.97 -8.66
N ALA A 62 2.24 -1.57 -7.61
CA ALA A 62 3.57 -0.97 -7.72
C ALA A 62 4.59 -1.92 -8.38
N THR A 63 4.44 -3.24 -8.20
CA THR A 63 5.25 -4.26 -8.86
C THR A 63 4.93 -4.38 -10.34
N LYS A 64 3.62 -4.43 -10.69
CA LYS A 64 3.17 -4.68 -12.07
C LYS A 64 3.20 -3.45 -12.98
N TYR A 65 2.90 -2.29 -12.42
CA TYR A 65 2.74 -1.03 -13.15
C TYR A 65 3.54 0.12 -12.51
N PRO A 66 4.86 -0.06 -12.26
CA PRO A 66 5.67 0.94 -11.55
C PRO A 66 5.69 2.31 -12.26
N HIS A 67 5.58 2.32 -13.58
CA HIS A 67 5.60 3.53 -14.41
C HIS A 67 4.29 4.34 -14.37
N LEU A 68 3.20 3.79 -13.82
CA LEU A 68 1.91 4.49 -13.77
C LEU A 68 1.72 5.30 -12.49
N ILE A 69 2.56 5.12 -11.48
CA ILE A 69 2.45 5.78 -10.19
C ILE A 69 3.78 6.41 -9.77
N ASN A 70 3.70 7.53 -9.08
CA ASN A 70 4.87 8.21 -8.53
C ASN A 70 5.25 7.69 -7.14
N LYS A 71 4.23 7.46 -6.31
CA LYS A 71 4.42 6.96 -4.93
C LYS A 71 3.37 5.89 -4.61
N ALA A 72 3.74 4.95 -3.74
CA ALA A 72 2.81 4.00 -3.15
C ALA A 72 2.99 3.95 -1.63
N ILE A 73 1.88 4.06 -0.92
CA ILE A 73 1.82 4.00 0.54
C ILE A 73 0.94 2.83 0.93
N SER A 74 1.48 1.91 1.72
CA SER A 74 0.65 0.89 2.37
C SER A 74 0.51 1.18 3.86
N MET A 75 -0.67 0.91 4.39
CA MET A 75 -0.92 0.91 5.81
C MET A 75 -1.16 -0.53 6.24
N ASP A 76 -0.19 -1.06 6.94
CA ASP A 76 -0.19 -2.38 7.58
C ASP A 76 -0.55 -3.56 6.69
N HIS A 77 -0.07 -3.56 5.43
CA HIS A 77 -0.11 -4.76 4.57
C HIS A 77 0.83 -5.83 5.14
N ARG A 78 0.54 -7.11 4.93
CA ARG A 78 1.30 -8.17 5.59
C ARG A 78 1.82 -9.26 4.68
N ARG A 79 1.33 -9.40 3.45
CA ARG A 79 1.58 -10.59 2.63
C ARG A 79 2.24 -10.30 1.31
N MET A 80 1.86 -9.22 0.65
CA MET A 80 2.44 -8.87 -0.64
C MET A 80 3.83 -8.28 -0.45
N ILE A 81 4.83 -8.85 -1.13
CA ILE A 81 6.20 -8.34 -1.07
C ILE A 81 6.23 -6.87 -1.53
N MET A 82 6.79 -6.01 -0.71
CA MET A 82 7.09 -4.63 -1.07
C MET A 82 8.23 -4.63 -2.10
N PRO A 83 8.03 -4.15 -3.34
CA PRO A 83 9.07 -4.27 -4.38
C PRO A 83 10.33 -3.49 -4.03
N ARG A 84 11.51 -4.06 -4.31
CA ARG A 84 12.82 -3.42 -4.07
C ARG A 84 13.16 -2.54 -5.26
N THR A 85 12.73 -1.28 -5.20
CA THR A 85 12.85 -0.34 -6.31
C THR A 85 12.94 1.10 -5.82
N GLU A 86 13.64 1.95 -6.55
CA GLU A 86 13.68 3.39 -6.29
C GLU A 86 12.42 4.12 -6.81
N LYS A 87 11.76 3.55 -7.83
CA LYS A 87 10.54 4.13 -8.42
C LYS A 87 9.52 3.03 -8.71
N PRO A 88 8.26 3.23 -8.30
CA PRO A 88 7.75 4.38 -7.52
C PRO A 88 8.38 4.46 -6.13
N ARG A 89 8.32 5.63 -5.48
CA ARG A 89 8.76 5.77 -4.09
C ARG A 89 7.80 5.02 -3.18
N LEU A 90 8.36 4.18 -2.30
CA LEU A 90 7.59 3.25 -1.49
C LEU A 90 7.67 3.58 0.00
N TYR A 91 6.52 3.54 0.65
CA TYR A 91 6.38 3.85 2.06
C TYR A 91 5.38 2.90 2.70
N THR A 92 5.65 2.43 3.91
CA THR A 92 4.68 1.66 4.68
C THR A 92 4.61 2.12 6.13
N LEU A 93 3.39 2.32 6.62
CA LEU A 93 3.08 2.46 8.04
C LEU A 93 2.78 1.08 8.61
N ARG A 94 3.30 0.80 9.81
CA ARG A 94 3.09 -0.46 10.51
C ARG A 94 2.34 -0.23 11.81
N GLY A 95 1.34 -1.07 12.06
CA GLY A 95 0.69 -1.17 13.36
C GLY A 95 1.62 -1.82 14.40
N CYS A 96 1.22 -1.73 15.67
CA CYS A 96 1.99 -2.29 16.78
C CYS A 96 1.62 -3.74 17.14
N ASP A 97 0.53 -4.27 16.57
CA ASP A 97 -0.11 -5.54 16.97
C ASP A 97 0.22 -6.73 16.05
N TYR A 98 0.62 -6.50 14.80
CA TYR A 98 0.95 -7.57 13.87
C TYR A 98 2.24 -7.30 13.09
N ASP A 99 3.03 -8.35 12.93
CA ASP A 99 4.17 -8.31 12.01
C ASP A 99 3.75 -8.71 10.58
N ALA A 100 4.50 -8.25 9.60
CA ALA A 100 4.37 -8.74 8.24
C ALA A 100 5.02 -10.13 8.10
N ASP A 101 4.57 -10.90 7.12
CA ASP A 101 5.18 -12.19 6.80
C ASP A 101 6.65 -12.00 6.41
N ALA A 102 7.46 -13.04 6.62
CA ALA A 102 8.90 -12.99 6.34
C ALA A 102 9.18 -12.57 4.88
N GLY A 103 10.12 -11.64 4.69
CA GLY A 103 10.51 -11.14 3.37
C GLY A 103 9.58 -10.09 2.75
N VAL A 104 8.43 -9.82 3.34
CA VAL A 104 7.48 -8.80 2.84
C VAL A 104 8.07 -7.40 2.93
N LEU A 105 8.60 -7.04 4.08
CA LEU A 105 9.20 -5.72 4.29
C LEU A 105 10.68 -5.70 3.89
N PRO A 106 11.19 -4.55 3.43
CA PRO A 106 12.61 -4.38 3.16
C PRO A 106 13.45 -4.41 4.43
N THR A 107 14.65 -4.97 4.35
CA THR A 107 15.69 -4.82 5.36
C THR A 107 16.11 -3.36 5.49
N LYS A 108 16.83 -3.00 6.56
CA LYS A 108 17.36 -1.63 6.71
C LYS A 108 18.30 -1.25 5.57
N GLN A 109 19.15 -2.17 5.12
CA GLN A 109 20.05 -1.96 3.98
C GLN A 109 19.26 -1.70 2.68
N GLU A 110 18.19 -2.48 2.41
CA GLU A 110 17.32 -2.27 1.25
C GLU A 110 16.55 -0.94 1.33
N GLN A 111 16.12 -0.54 2.55
CA GLN A 111 15.47 0.76 2.75
C GLN A 111 16.40 1.92 2.37
N GLU A 112 17.66 1.85 2.75
CA GLU A 112 18.68 2.83 2.38
C GLU A 112 18.97 2.80 0.88
N GLN A 113 19.21 1.62 0.32
CA GLN A 113 19.54 1.40 -1.09
C GLN A 113 18.43 1.91 -2.03
N PHE A 114 17.17 1.64 -1.72
CA PHE A 114 16.02 1.97 -2.57
C PHE A 114 15.22 3.17 -2.08
N HIS A 115 15.72 3.90 -1.09
CA HIS A 115 15.05 5.06 -0.48
C HIS A 115 13.63 4.77 0.00
N MET A 116 13.40 3.55 0.51
CA MET A 116 12.12 3.10 1.03
C MET A 116 11.98 3.45 2.51
N LYS A 117 10.74 3.56 3.01
CA LYS A 117 10.51 3.81 4.43
C LYS A 117 9.52 2.82 5.03
N VAL A 118 9.91 2.28 6.18
CA VAL A 118 9.07 1.48 7.05
C VAL A 118 8.95 2.22 8.38
N VAL A 119 7.77 2.69 8.73
CA VAL A 119 7.52 3.44 9.96
C VAL A 119 6.54 2.68 10.83
N LYS A 120 6.97 2.27 12.02
CA LYS A 120 6.11 1.67 13.03
C LYS A 120 5.47 2.78 13.86
N LEU A 121 4.17 2.69 14.06
CA LEU A 121 3.39 3.64 14.85
C LEU A 121 3.07 3.00 16.21
N ASP A 122 3.68 3.52 17.27
CA ASP A 122 3.44 3.03 18.61
C ASP A 122 2.01 3.35 19.06
N GLY A 123 1.36 2.39 19.71
CA GLY A 123 -0.02 2.54 20.21
C GLY A 123 -1.10 2.60 19.13
N ILE A 124 -0.76 2.33 17.87
CA ILE A 124 -1.70 2.27 16.76
C ILE A 124 -1.73 0.83 16.24
N THR A 125 -2.87 0.17 16.40
CA THR A 125 -3.09 -1.19 15.90
C THR A 125 -3.52 -1.19 14.44
N HIS A 126 -3.52 -2.38 13.82
CA HIS A 126 -4.06 -2.58 12.48
C HIS A 126 -5.47 -1.97 12.30
N SER A 127 -6.36 -2.23 13.24
CA SER A 127 -7.74 -1.75 13.18
C SER A 127 -7.86 -0.24 13.38
N ASN A 128 -6.93 0.37 14.15
CA ASN A 128 -6.93 1.83 14.36
C ASN A 128 -6.50 2.61 13.11
N MET A 129 -5.88 1.97 12.13
CA MET A 129 -5.57 2.61 10.84
C MET A 129 -6.79 2.75 9.93
N GLY A 130 -7.91 2.09 10.27
CA GLY A 130 -9.22 2.23 9.65
C GLY A 130 -10.17 3.08 10.47
N GLU A 131 -11.45 2.72 10.48
CA GLU A 131 -12.52 3.48 11.12
C GLU A 131 -12.48 3.44 12.67
N ASN A 132 -11.76 2.49 13.27
CA ASN A 132 -11.72 2.27 14.71
C ASN A 132 -10.65 3.11 15.44
N GLY A 133 -9.93 3.96 14.75
CA GLY A 133 -8.92 4.83 15.32
C GLY A 133 -9.57 6.04 16.04
N THR A 134 -8.90 6.53 17.08
CA THR A 134 -9.24 7.83 17.70
C THR A 134 -8.81 8.98 16.78
N GLU A 135 -9.35 10.17 17.01
CA GLU A 135 -8.94 11.38 16.25
C GLU A 135 -7.44 11.64 16.37
N GLU A 136 -6.85 11.41 17.53
CA GLU A 136 -5.40 11.57 17.74
C GLU A 136 -4.59 10.55 16.93
N GLN A 137 -5.03 9.27 16.89
CA GLN A 137 -4.39 8.24 16.08
C GLN A 137 -4.48 8.57 14.59
N HIS A 138 -5.65 9.01 14.12
CA HIS A 138 -5.82 9.46 12.73
C HIS A 138 -4.97 10.69 12.41
N ARG A 139 -4.81 11.62 13.36
CA ARG A 139 -3.92 12.78 13.21
C ARG A 139 -2.47 12.35 13.01
N LEU A 140 -1.97 11.41 13.81
CA LEU A 140 -0.61 10.87 13.70
C LEU A 140 -0.38 10.12 12.36
N ILE A 141 -1.35 9.31 11.94
CA ILE A 141 -1.32 8.62 10.64
C ILE A 141 -1.25 9.66 9.51
N ASN A 142 -2.14 10.65 9.52
CA ASN A 142 -2.20 11.69 8.50
C ASN A 142 -0.91 12.53 8.45
N GLN A 143 -0.32 12.86 9.60
CA GLN A 143 0.98 13.54 9.65
C GLN A 143 2.09 12.71 9.00
N SER A 144 2.14 11.40 9.29
CA SER A 144 3.11 10.48 8.71
C SER A 144 2.96 10.39 7.19
N ILE A 145 1.73 10.25 6.70
CA ILE A 145 1.43 10.21 5.26
C ILE A 145 1.80 11.55 4.61
N SER A 146 1.37 12.68 5.18
CA SER A 146 1.67 14.02 4.66
C SER A 146 3.17 14.29 4.60
N GLY A 147 3.92 13.86 5.62
CA GLY A 147 5.38 13.94 5.62
C GLY A 147 6.02 13.19 4.46
N PHE A 148 5.48 12.01 4.09
CA PHE A 148 5.97 11.27 2.93
C PHE A 148 5.54 11.91 1.59
N LEU A 149 4.35 12.45 1.51
CA LEU A 149 3.85 13.10 0.28
C LEU A 149 4.69 14.31 -0.11
N THR A 150 5.19 15.07 0.87
CA THR A 150 5.98 16.30 0.67
C THR A 150 7.47 16.03 0.37
N GLN A 151 7.97 14.82 0.58
CA GLN A 151 9.36 14.46 0.24
C GLN A 151 9.54 14.40 -1.29
N LYS A 152 10.62 15.06 -1.75
CA LYS A 152 11.05 15.03 -3.17
C LYS A 152 11.75 13.73 -3.52
#